data_9076f5010fc863e8bd26368ba0de64b8
#
_entry.id   9076f5010fc863e8bd26368ba0de64b8
#
_cell.length_a   1.000
_cell.length_b   1.000
_cell.length_c   1.000
_cell.angle_alpha   90.00
_cell.angle_beta   90.00
_cell.angle_gamma   90.00
#
_symmetry.space_group_name_H-M   'P 1'
#
loop_
_entity.id
_entity.type
_entity.pdbx_description
1 polymer ?
#
loop_
_entity_poly.entity_id
_entity_poly.type
_entity_poly.pdbx_seq_one_letter_code
_entity_poly.pdbx_strand_id
1 'polypeptide(L)'
;MFFETLVSGKRLADAAAGVEFIDDKGGKQVVHADREVLLSAGAVQSPHILQLSGIGDPEELTKHGIAVVHALKGVGANLQDHLDVTLSWECPLPITVF
;
A
#
# COMPACT_ATOMS: atom_id res chain seq x y z
N MET A 1 -6.34 12.57 3.41
CA MET A 1 -6.79 11.28 3.99
C MET A 1 -5.70 10.24 3.74
N PHE A 2 -5.14 9.66 4.78
CA PHE A 2 -4.12 8.62 4.67
C PHE A 2 -4.69 7.32 5.25
N PHE A 3 -4.65 6.24 4.47
CA PHE A 3 -5.03 4.92 4.93
C PHE A 3 -3.87 4.32 5.73
N GLU A 4 -4.12 3.82 6.93
CA GLU A 4 -3.07 3.22 7.77
C GLU A 4 -3.10 1.71 7.71
N THR A 5 -4.25 1.09 7.95
CA THR A 5 -4.33 -0.37 8.03
C THR A 5 -5.69 -0.91 7.59
N LEU A 6 -5.72 -2.19 7.26
CA LEU A 6 -6.96 -2.95 7.12
C LEU A 6 -7.42 -3.44 8.50
N VAL A 7 -8.72 -3.38 8.75
CA VAL A 7 -9.32 -3.86 9.98
C VAL A 7 -9.80 -5.30 9.80
N SER A 8 -9.36 -6.17 10.69
CA SER A 8 -9.76 -7.58 10.68
C SER A 8 -11.24 -7.76 11.07
N GLY A 9 -11.94 -8.66 10.39
CA GLY A 9 -13.35 -8.94 10.63
C GLY A 9 -13.63 -9.87 11.79
N LYS A 10 -14.68 -9.59 12.57
CA LYS A 10 -15.14 -10.48 13.63
C LYS A 10 -15.76 -11.80 13.15
N ARG A 11 -16.21 -11.88 11.90
CA ARG A 11 -16.90 -13.06 11.37
C ARG A 11 -15.99 -14.11 10.75
N LEU A 12 -14.86 -13.68 10.21
CA LEU A 12 -13.81 -14.54 9.67
C LEU A 12 -12.51 -13.90 10.12
N ALA A 13 -11.74 -14.58 10.95
CA ALA A 13 -10.49 -14.06 11.52
C ALA A 13 -9.46 -13.60 10.47
N ASP A 14 -9.64 -14.04 9.21
CA ASP A 14 -8.73 -13.80 8.09
C ASP A 14 -9.32 -12.89 7.00
N ALA A 15 -10.42 -12.18 7.27
CA ALA A 15 -11.05 -11.28 6.30
C ALA A 15 -10.91 -9.81 6.70
N ALA A 16 -10.58 -8.95 5.74
CA ALA A 16 -10.64 -7.51 5.92
C ALA A 16 -12.10 -7.06 6.08
N ALA A 17 -12.42 -6.38 7.17
CA ALA A 17 -13.77 -5.89 7.47
C ALA A 17 -13.90 -4.37 7.38
N GLY A 18 -12.82 -3.66 7.09
CA GLY A 18 -12.81 -2.22 7.03
C GLY A 18 -11.42 -1.65 6.87
N VAL A 19 -11.33 -0.35 7.00
CA VAL A 19 -10.10 0.43 6.87
C VAL A 19 -10.00 1.42 8.01
N GLU A 20 -8.82 1.50 8.62
CA GLU A 20 -8.44 2.60 9.52
C GLU A 20 -7.72 3.68 8.73
N PHE A 21 -8.04 4.93 8.95
CA PHE A 21 -7.37 6.06 8.31
C PHE A 21 -7.29 7.27 9.23
N ILE A 22 -6.39 8.19 8.92
CA ILE A 22 -6.29 9.48 9.59
C ILE A 22 -7.09 10.51 8.79
N ASP A 23 -8.00 11.21 9.45
CA ASP A 23 -8.77 12.31 8.86
C ASP A 23 -7.92 13.59 8.73
N ASP A 24 -8.48 14.61 8.07
CA ASP A 24 -7.79 15.88 7.83
C ASP A 24 -7.52 16.68 9.13
N LYS A 25 -8.11 16.25 10.25
CA LYS A 25 -7.91 16.84 11.58
C LYS A 25 -6.90 16.05 12.42
N GLY A 26 -6.32 14.99 11.86
CA GLY A 26 -5.37 14.11 12.55
C GLY A 26 -6.03 13.07 13.45
N GLY A 27 -7.35 12.90 13.38
CA GLY A 27 -8.08 11.90 14.13
C GLY A 27 -8.11 10.53 13.42
N LYS A 28 -7.91 9.46 14.20
CA LYS A 28 -8.07 8.09 13.70
C LYS A 28 -9.54 7.76 13.53
N GLN A 29 -9.90 7.28 12.36
CA GLN A 29 -11.24 6.86 11.99
C GLN A 29 -11.23 5.43 11.47
N VAL A 30 -12.30 4.68 11.74
CA VAL A 30 -12.50 3.32 11.21
C VAL A 30 -13.80 3.30 10.43
N VAL A 31 -13.72 2.83 9.17
CA VAL A 31 -14.90 2.57 8.33
C VAL A 31 -14.98 1.08 8.06
N HIS A 32 -16.14 0.50 8.37
CA HIS A 32 -16.42 -0.91 8.13
C HIS A 32 -17.05 -1.13 6.75
N ALA A 33 -16.68 -2.23 6.11
CA ALA A 33 -17.25 -2.71 4.87
C ALA A 33 -18.25 -3.83 5.12
N ASP A 34 -19.42 -3.78 4.47
CA ASP A 34 -20.47 -4.81 4.60
C ASP A 34 -20.14 -6.09 3.82
N ARG A 35 -19.32 -5.98 2.77
CA ARG A 35 -18.99 -7.10 1.88
C ARG A 35 -17.50 -7.33 1.75
N GLU A 36 -16.76 -6.37 1.22
CA GLU A 36 -15.34 -6.49 0.90
C GLU A 36 -14.62 -5.13 0.93
N VAL A 37 -13.31 -5.17 1.05
CA VAL A 37 -12.44 -4.01 0.92
C VAL A 37 -11.60 -4.17 -0.35
N LEU A 38 -11.73 -3.23 -1.29
CA LEU A 38 -10.95 -3.20 -2.51
C LEU A 38 -9.69 -2.35 -2.30
N LEU A 39 -8.52 -2.98 -2.40
CA LEU A 39 -7.24 -2.30 -2.27
C LEU A 39 -6.63 -2.05 -3.65
N SER A 40 -6.63 -0.79 -4.09
CA SER A 40 -6.16 -0.35 -5.40
C SER A 40 -5.28 0.90 -5.29
N ALA A 41 -4.29 0.85 -4.38
CA ALA A 41 -3.44 2.00 -4.06
C ALA A 41 -2.14 2.06 -4.89
N GLY A 42 -2.01 1.25 -5.91
CA GLY A 42 -0.84 1.18 -6.80
C GLY A 42 0.24 0.22 -6.30
N ALA A 43 1.30 0.07 -7.10
CA ALA A 43 2.34 -0.94 -6.92
C ALA A 43 3.13 -0.80 -5.61
N VAL A 44 3.25 0.41 -5.08
CA VAL A 44 3.98 0.70 -3.83
C VAL A 44 3.03 0.71 -2.63
N GLN A 45 1.92 1.44 -2.71
CA GLN A 45 1.07 1.65 -1.54
C GLN A 45 0.20 0.44 -1.20
N SER A 46 -0.24 -0.36 -2.19
CA SER A 46 -1.02 -1.56 -1.90
C SER A 46 -0.26 -2.57 -1.04
N PRO A 47 0.97 -3.00 -1.39
CA PRO A 47 1.75 -3.86 -0.52
C PRO A 47 2.12 -3.19 0.80
N HIS A 48 2.36 -1.87 0.83
CA HIS A 48 2.64 -1.15 2.06
C HIS A 48 1.47 -1.22 3.06
N ILE A 49 0.24 -0.98 2.61
CA ILE A 49 -0.96 -1.09 3.44
C ILE A 49 -1.16 -2.53 3.94
N LEU A 50 -0.92 -3.53 3.10
CA LEU A 50 -0.98 -4.93 3.52
C LEU A 50 0.05 -5.24 4.62
N GLN A 51 1.30 -4.80 4.46
CA GLN A 51 2.35 -5.00 5.46
C GLN A 51 2.02 -4.30 6.78
N LEU A 52 1.58 -3.05 6.76
CA LEU A 52 1.12 -2.33 7.94
C LEU A 52 -0.05 -3.02 8.63
N SER A 53 -0.86 -3.76 7.87
CA SER A 53 -1.99 -4.56 8.36
C SER A 53 -1.58 -5.96 8.87
N GLY A 54 -0.28 -6.26 8.91
CA GLY A 54 0.24 -7.54 9.37
C GLY A 54 0.20 -8.66 8.31
N ILE A 55 0.04 -8.31 7.03
CA ILE A 55 0.03 -9.26 5.90
C ILE A 55 1.31 -9.08 5.10
N GLY A 56 2.22 -10.05 5.18
CA GLY A 56 3.52 -9.95 4.52
C GLY A 56 4.51 -11.03 4.94
N ASP A 57 5.80 -10.79 4.71
CA ASP A 57 6.85 -11.67 5.20
C ASP A 57 6.97 -11.54 6.73
N PRO A 58 6.81 -12.64 7.49
CA PRO A 58 6.89 -12.61 8.94
C PRO A 58 8.18 -12.05 9.50
N GLU A 59 9.31 -12.28 8.83
CA GLU A 59 10.60 -11.77 9.28
C GLU A 59 10.66 -10.24 9.16
N GLU A 60 10.21 -9.70 8.04
CA GLU A 60 10.16 -8.25 7.84
C GLU A 60 9.16 -7.58 8.78
N LEU A 61 7.96 -8.11 8.91
CA LEU A 61 6.94 -7.57 9.80
C LEU A 61 7.44 -7.51 11.25
N THR A 62 8.09 -8.60 11.72
CA THR A 62 8.62 -8.68 13.09
C THR A 62 9.74 -7.67 13.33
N LYS A 63 10.63 -7.42 12.36
CA LYS A 63 11.69 -6.40 12.47
C LYS A 63 11.12 -5.00 12.73
N HIS A 64 9.94 -4.72 12.19
CA HIS A 64 9.24 -3.45 12.35
C HIS A 64 8.24 -3.43 13.52
N GLY A 65 8.20 -4.49 14.35
CA GLY A 65 7.29 -4.60 15.47
C GLY A 65 5.82 -4.78 15.07
N ILE A 66 5.55 -5.20 13.83
CA ILE A 66 4.21 -5.42 13.32
C ILE A 66 3.80 -6.87 13.61
N ALA A 67 2.65 -7.04 14.26
CA ALA A 67 2.09 -8.37 14.52
C ALA A 67 1.70 -9.07 13.20
N VAL A 68 2.12 -10.33 13.04
CA VAL A 68 1.79 -11.11 11.84
C VAL A 68 0.34 -11.59 11.93
N VAL A 69 -0.50 -11.09 11.04
CA VAL A 69 -1.89 -11.53 10.87
C VAL A 69 -1.94 -12.67 9.86
N HIS A 70 -1.26 -12.51 8.73
CA HIS A 70 -1.19 -13.54 7.70
C HIS A 70 0.18 -13.55 7.02
N ALA A 71 0.85 -14.70 7.03
CA ALA A 71 2.16 -14.88 6.40
C ALA A 71 2.01 -14.99 4.88
N LEU A 72 2.47 -13.98 4.16
CA LEU A 72 2.42 -13.92 2.70
C LEU A 72 3.70 -13.28 2.15
N LYS A 73 4.75 -14.07 1.97
CA LYS A 73 6.12 -13.61 1.63
C LYS A 73 6.22 -12.83 0.32
N GLY A 74 5.26 -12.99 -0.60
CA GLY A 74 5.24 -12.27 -1.88
C GLY A 74 4.83 -10.81 -1.79
N VAL A 75 4.26 -10.37 -0.66
CA VAL A 75 3.79 -8.98 -0.50
C VAL A 75 4.98 -8.03 -0.43
N GLY A 76 5.05 -7.08 -1.38
CA GLY A 76 6.15 -6.13 -1.50
C GLY A 76 7.43 -6.68 -2.13
N ALA A 77 7.44 -7.96 -2.53
CA ALA A 77 8.55 -8.56 -3.25
C ALA A 77 8.44 -8.37 -4.77
N ASN A 78 9.57 -8.52 -5.47
CA ASN A 78 9.65 -8.47 -6.94
C ASN A 78 9.09 -7.19 -7.58
N LEU A 79 9.28 -6.04 -6.95
CA LEU A 79 8.98 -4.77 -7.61
C LEU A 79 9.85 -4.64 -8.87
N GLN A 80 9.20 -4.47 -10.02
CA GLN A 80 9.87 -4.30 -11.30
C GLN A 80 9.33 -3.05 -11.99
N ASP A 81 10.23 -2.36 -12.68
CA ASP A 81 9.87 -1.22 -13.50
C ASP A 81 10.49 -1.37 -14.89
N HIS A 82 9.99 -0.62 -15.86
CA HIS A 82 10.56 -0.58 -17.20
C HIS A 82 11.89 0.14 -17.18
N LEU A 83 12.87 -0.38 -17.93
CA LEU A 83 14.09 0.35 -18.20
C LEU A 83 13.74 1.55 -19.07
N ASP A 84 14.05 2.74 -18.60
CA ASP A 84 13.88 3.99 -19.35
C ASP A 84 15.24 4.70 -19.49
N VAL A 85 15.50 5.22 -20.70
CA VAL A 85 16.68 6.02 -20.99
C VAL A 85 16.22 7.29 -21.69
N THR A 86 16.28 8.39 -20.99
CA THR A 86 15.97 9.70 -21.56
C THR A 86 17.20 10.26 -22.26
N LEU A 87 17.10 10.45 -23.57
CA LEU A 87 18.11 11.14 -24.37
C LEU A 87 17.64 12.57 -24.64
N SER A 88 18.46 13.55 -24.26
CA SER A 88 18.16 14.96 -24.48
C SER A 88 19.18 15.55 -25.46
N TRP A 89 18.70 16.31 -26.43
CA TRP A 89 19.53 17.10 -27.34
C TRP A 89 19.21 18.56 -27.20
N GLU A 90 20.24 19.39 -27.21
CA GLU A 90 20.06 20.84 -27.31
C GLU A 90 19.62 21.23 -28.73
N CYS A 91 18.50 21.92 -28.83
CA CYS A 91 17.99 22.42 -30.12
C CYS A 91 18.17 23.95 -30.15
N PRO A 92 19.03 24.50 -31.08
CA PRO A 92 19.26 25.94 -31.15
C PRO A 92 18.08 26.71 -31.76
N LEU A 93 17.10 26.01 -32.31
CA LEU A 93 15.89 26.63 -32.89
C LEU A 93 14.75 26.62 -31.88
N PRO A 94 13.87 27.63 -31.83
CA PRO A 94 12.75 27.72 -30.90
C PRO A 94 11.58 26.82 -31.33
N ILE A 95 11.86 25.53 -31.52
CA ILE A 95 10.89 24.50 -31.94
C ILE A 95 10.70 23.41 -30.88
N THR A 96 11.23 23.63 -29.68
CA THR A 96 11.05 22.69 -28.54
C THR A 96 9.69 22.86 -27.89
N VAL A 97 9.23 21.80 -27.24
CA VAL A 97 7.93 21.75 -26.54
C VAL A 97 8.00 22.44 -25.18
N PHE A 98 9.21 22.85 -24.74
CA PHE A 98 9.48 23.50 -23.46
C PHE A 98 10.05 24.90 -23.66
#